data_0767f4e53c381b1dd558d98b5146bf81
#
_entry.id   0767f4e53c381b1dd558d98b5146bf81
#
_cell.length_a   1.000
_cell.length_b   1.000
_cell.length_c   1.000
_cell.angle_alpha   90.00
_cell.angle_beta   90.00
_cell.angle_gamma   90.00
#
_symmetry.space_group_name_H-M   'P 1'
#
loop_
_entity.id
_entity.type
_entity.pdbx_description
1 polymer ?
#
loop_
_entity_poly.entity_id
_entity_poly.type
_entity_poly.pdbx_seq_one_letter_code
_entity_poly.pdbx_strand_id
1 'polypeptide(L)'
;MYQQLIKQIKTSDEIIPVNFNISNIDCLLVYSSNIGDIKEFNSYYFPKININNLYQLNNIFPGIVTKDKDPKNIFNDLSKGFIFLFTSPEDYFKFNLPISNNRSIETSVIDPIDLFSSQDGFIEDLDTNIALIRKHLSNQDVFVEYYTLNNVEKNKVALVSLKGYNNYNEEIKSKLNQINNKNVTSINTINKQFQGKHFVPMTLSTSSVQNVSLSIMKGKTAILLDGSPVSSIVPVNLFLFSTMKTDVNTPIYYSFFSRLLVLLFLIISVFLLGFYVALINFHTSSLTIYSLSNLKLTEKGTTLPMFLEISIILMLFELYRYATSRSSSGYIQNIIIFLGGLFIGQNAIKSGLIGPLILLLTSICYLSTFAFTNNLHLITTISLSRIFVISFSYFLGLYGFLISAILIFTYLLSTKSFDKEYFFDGSISLKNKVKEYFTPAEGNNNE
;
A
#
# COMPACT_ATOMS: atom_id res chain seq x y z
N MET A 1 6.35 2.00 42.89
CA MET A 1 6.04 3.42 42.66
C MET A 1 5.63 3.69 41.21
N TYR A 2 6.34 3.17 40.23
CA TYR A 2 6.10 3.44 38.80
C TYR A 2 5.15 2.47 38.06
N GLN A 3 4.56 1.46 38.69
CA GLN A 3 3.77 0.41 38.02
C GLN A 3 2.55 0.92 37.24
N GLN A 4 1.86 1.94 37.75
CA GLN A 4 0.73 2.54 37.05
C GLN A 4 1.19 3.35 35.85
N LEU A 5 2.29 4.08 35.95
CA LEU A 5 2.92 4.86 34.89
C LEU A 5 3.44 3.93 33.79
N ILE A 6 4.10 2.83 34.14
CA ILE A 6 4.57 1.81 33.19
C ILE A 6 3.40 1.19 32.44
N LYS A 7 2.28 0.89 33.11
CA LYS A 7 1.08 0.33 32.48
C LYS A 7 0.40 1.31 31.52
N GLN A 8 0.48 2.61 31.80
CA GLN A 8 -0.05 3.66 30.91
C GLN A 8 0.88 3.93 29.72
N ILE A 9 2.20 3.87 29.93
CA ILE A 9 3.22 4.21 28.94
C ILE A 9 3.51 3.02 28.02
N LYS A 10 3.51 1.78 28.52
CA LYS A 10 3.76 0.57 27.72
C LYS A 10 2.57 0.20 26.85
N THR A 11 2.20 1.10 25.94
CA THR A 11 1.14 0.87 24.93
C THR A 11 1.65 0.29 23.63
N SER A 12 2.98 0.31 23.41
CA SER A 12 3.64 -0.18 22.21
C SER A 12 4.94 -0.89 22.57
N ASP A 13 5.32 -1.95 21.87
CA ASP A 13 6.50 -2.77 22.17
C ASP A 13 7.85 -2.03 21.98
N GLU A 14 7.86 -0.95 21.22
CA GLU A 14 9.04 -0.10 21.01
C GLU A 14 9.36 0.80 22.21
N ILE A 15 8.39 1.03 23.12
CA ILE A 15 8.58 1.86 24.30
C ILE A 15 9.15 0.99 25.42
N ILE A 16 10.39 1.28 25.79
CA ILE A 16 11.13 0.51 26.78
C ILE A 16 11.21 1.26 28.09
N PRO A 17 10.50 0.83 29.14
CA PRO A 17 10.69 1.33 30.50
C PRO A 17 11.83 0.55 31.19
N VAL A 18 12.83 1.24 31.72
CA VAL A 18 13.94 0.66 32.46
C VAL A 18 13.97 1.26 33.85
N ASN A 19 13.80 0.42 34.88
CA ASN A 19 13.96 0.83 36.27
C ASN A 19 15.42 0.72 36.69
N PHE A 20 15.95 1.72 37.33
CA PHE A 20 17.29 1.71 37.94
C PHE A 20 17.33 2.60 39.14
N ASN A 21 18.36 2.45 39.96
CA ASN A 21 18.54 3.20 41.20
C ASN A 21 19.80 4.07 41.10
N ILE A 22 19.66 5.36 41.33
CA ILE A 22 20.80 6.28 41.47
C ILE A 22 20.92 6.61 42.95
N SER A 23 21.86 5.96 43.65
CA SER A 23 22.25 6.25 45.04
C SER A 23 21.04 6.42 45.97
N ASN A 24 20.17 5.39 46.03
CA ASN A 24 18.94 5.28 46.83
C ASN A 24 17.71 6.07 46.30
N ILE A 25 17.77 6.65 45.12
CA ILE A 25 16.58 7.21 44.46
C ILE A 25 16.18 6.27 43.35
N ASP A 26 14.95 5.74 43.40
CA ASP A 26 14.38 4.93 42.34
C ASP A 26 14.02 5.82 41.17
N CYS A 27 14.63 5.55 40.00
CA CYS A 27 14.41 6.26 38.75
C CYS A 27 13.81 5.33 37.69
N LEU A 28 12.97 5.89 36.81
CA LEU A 28 12.43 5.18 35.66
C LEU A 28 12.88 5.91 34.39
N LEU A 29 13.64 5.22 33.55
CA LEU A 29 13.98 5.69 32.21
C LEU A 29 12.96 5.15 31.21
N VAL A 30 12.42 6.03 30.38
CA VAL A 30 11.48 5.64 29.28
C VAL A 30 11.96 6.24 27.98
N TYR A 31 12.12 5.41 26.99
CA TYR A 31 12.54 5.83 25.66
C TYR A 31 11.92 4.95 24.57
N SER A 32 11.88 5.45 23.34
CA SER A 32 11.55 4.65 22.14
C SER A 32 12.84 4.08 21.57
N SER A 33 12.90 2.76 21.40
CA SER A 33 14.09 2.07 20.89
C SER A 33 14.52 2.51 19.49
N ASN A 34 13.57 3.04 18.69
CA ASN A 34 13.76 3.30 17.27
C ASN A 34 14.03 4.78 16.95
N ILE A 35 13.78 5.68 17.90
CA ILE A 35 13.81 7.14 17.67
C ILE A 35 14.73 7.86 18.64
N GLY A 36 14.78 7.42 19.90
CA GLY A 36 15.64 8.01 20.93
C GLY A 36 17.05 7.40 20.90
N ASP A 37 18.09 8.23 20.86
CA ASP A 37 19.49 7.75 20.90
C ASP A 37 19.90 7.37 22.31
N ILE A 38 19.54 6.15 22.72
CA ILE A 38 19.93 5.58 24.01
C ILE A 38 21.44 5.34 24.12
N LYS A 39 22.14 5.15 22.97
CA LYS A 39 23.59 4.96 22.98
C LYS A 39 24.31 6.25 23.36
N GLU A 40 23.89 7.37 22.76
CA GLU A 40 24.39 8.70 23.12
C GLU A 40 24.06 9.02 24.58
N PHE A 41 22.82 8.75 25.01
CA PHE A 41 22.42 8.92 26.42
C PHE A 41 23.34 8.15 27.36
N ASN A 42 23.55 6.85 27.13
CA ASN A 42 24.35 5.99 28.00
C ASN A 42 25.85 6.34 27.98
N SER A 43 26.39 6.76 26.83
CA SER A 43 27.83 7.06 26.73
C SER A 43 28.21 8.44 27.22
N TYR A 44 27.36 9.44 27.02
CA TYR A 44 27.71 10.83 27.33
C TYR A 44 26.94 11.45 28.48
N TYR A 45 25.64 11.21 28.60
CA TYR A 45 24.79 11.86 29.60
C TYR A 45 24.72 11.08 30.89
N PHE A 46 24.47 9.79 30.85
CA PHE A 46 24.30 8.94 32.00
C PHE A 46 25.49 8.95 32.96
N PRO A 47 26.77 8.90 32.54
CA PRO A 47 27.92 8.95 33.42
C PRO A 47 28.08 10.27 34.20
N LYS A 48 27.45 11.35 33.71
CA LYS A 48 27.49 12.68 34.36
C LYS A 48 26.33 12.91 35.30
N ILE A 49 25.37 12.01 35.36
CA ILE A 49 24.22 12.07 36.25
C ILE A 49 24.61 11.43 37.60
N ASN A 50 24.68 12.23 38.65
CA ASN A 50 24.89 11.75 40.01
C ASN A 50 23.94 12.47 41.00
N ILE A 51 23.88 12.05 42.25
CA ILE A 51 22.92 12.56 43.25
C ILE A 51 22.95 14.06 43.37
N ASN A 52 24.13 14.66 43.45
CA ASN A 52 24.31 16.08 43.72
C ASN A 52 23.76 16.97 42.59
N ASN A 53 23.60 16.45 41.38
CA ASN A 53 23.15 17.19 40.22
C ASN A 53 21.81 16.72 39.64
N LEU A 54 21.19 15.68 40.19
CA LEU A 54 19.97 15.08 39.68
C LEU A 54 18.82 16.10 39.49
N TYR A 55 18.67 17.03 40.44
CA TYR A 55 17.62 18.06 40.34
C TYR A 55 18.03 19.32 39.54
N GLN A 56 19.27 19.38 39.08
CA GLN A 56 19.82 20.50 38.30
C GLN A 56 20.23 20.12 36.90
N LEU A 57 19.74 18.98 36.36
CA LEU A 57 20.13 18.47 35.05
C LEU A 57 19.84 19.45 33.91
N ASN A 58 18.79 20.27 34.02
CA ASN A 58 18.50 21.32 33.07
C ASN A 58 19.54 22.44 33.02
N ASN A 59 20.22 22.69 34.15
CA ASN A 59 21.30 23.70 34.22
C ASN A 59 22.63 23.11 33.71
N ILE A 60 22.83 21.80 33.88
CA ILE A 60 24.05 21.10 33.44
C ILE A 60 24.04 20.86 31.92
N PHE A 61 22.86 20.59 31.34
CA PHE A 61 22.66 20.33 29.90
C PHE A 61 21.63 21.30 29.29
N PRO A 62 21.94 22.62 29.27
CA PRO A 62 21.00 23.62 28.76
C PRO A 62 20.67 23.38 27.28
N GLY A 63 19.38 23.48 26.96
CA GLY A 63 18.88 23.27 25.58
C GLY A 63 18.66 21.80 25.18
N ILE A 64 19.18 20.84 25.95
CA ILE A 64 19.03 19.40 25.70
C ILE A 64 18.08 18.78 26.70
N VAL A 65 18.15 19.23 27.97
CA VAL A 65 17.32 18.73 29.07
C VAL A 65 16.32 19.79 29.48
N THR A 66 15.07 19.39 29.62
CA THR A 66 13.99 20.22 30.16
C THR A 66 13.31 19.47 31.29
N LYS A 67 13.04 20.19 32.41
CA LYS A 67 12.24 19.65 33.54
C LYS A 67 10.77 20.00 33.28
N ASP A 68 9.89 19.03 33.39
CA ASP A 68 8.45 19.20 33.18
C ASP A 68 7.68 18.48 34.30
N LYS A 69 6.44 18.91 34.56
CA LYS A 69 5.59 18.35 35.63
C LYS A 69 4.27 17.78 35.14
N ASP A 70 3.95 17.95 33.85
CA ASP A 70 2.68 17.48 33.29
C ASP A 70 2.89 16.36 32.26
N PRO A 71 2.52 15.10 32.59
CA PRO A 71 2.76 13.96 31.72
C PRO A 71 1.81 13.85 30.50
N LYS A 72 1.03 14.90 30.18
CA LYS A 72 -0.03 14.80 29.15
C LYS A 72 0.46 14.53 27.72
N ASN A 73 1.73 14.81 27.42
CA ASN A 73 2.27 14.72 26.06
C ASN A 73 3.41 13.71 25.89
N ILE A 74 3.59 12.77 26.82
CA ILE A 74 4.73 11.82 26.82
C ILE A 74 4.83 11.05 25.50
N PHE A 75 3.71 10.57 24.95
CA PHE A 75 3.72 9.81 23.72
C PHE A 75 4.16 10.64 22.51
N ASN A 76 3.69 11.87 22.42
CA ASN A 76 4.06 12.79 21.35
C ASN A 76 5.55 13.13 21.39
N ASP A 77 6.09 13.33 22.59
CA ASP A 77 7.50 13.64 22.78
C ASP A 77 8.38 12.39 22.55
N LEU A 78 7.96 11.18 22.99
CA LEU A 78 8.64 9.93 22.67
C LEU A 78 8.71 9.71 21.14
N SER A 79 7.64 10.06 20.41
CA SER A 79 7.61 9.99 18.95
C SER A 79 8.55 10.98 18.26
N LYS A 80 9.02 12.00 18.97
CA LYS A 80 10.01 12.99 18.50
C LYS A 80 11.46 12.65 18.90
N GLY A 81 11.68 11.53 19.60
CA GLY A 81 13.00 11.09 20.03
C GLY A 81 13.42 11.59 21.41
N PHE A 82 12.49 12.10 22.21
CA PHE A 82 12.81 12.44 23.60
C PHE A 82 12.97 11.19 24.45
N ILE A 83 13.95 11.22 25.36
CA ILE A 83 14.16 10.23 26.40
C ILE A 83 13.70 10.82 27.73
N PHE A 84 12.92 10.07 28.50
CA PHE A 84 12.36 10.53 29.76
C PHE A 84 13.05 9.87 30.95
N LEU A 85 13.48 10.66 31.91
CA LEU A 85 14.00 10.22 33.16
C LEU A 85 13.06 10.69 34.29
N PHE A 86 12.27 9.79 34.83
CA PHE A 86 11.38 10.05 35.96
C PHE A 86 12.14 9.89 37.28
N THR A 87 12.11 10.91 38.09
CA THR A 87 12.62 10.89 39.46
C THR A 87 11.50 10.70 40.48
N SER A 88 10.27 11.05 40.10
CA SER A 88 9.03 10.75 40.80
C SER A 88 7.90 10.55 39.77
N PRO A 89 6.71 10.02 40.14
CA PRO A 89 5.60 9.87 39.19
C PRO A 89 5.13 11.17 38.53
N GLU A 90 5.39 12.32 39.16
CA GLU A 90 4.97 13.64 38.70
C GLU A 90 6.14 14.49 38.18
N ASP A 91 7.39 14.22 38.62
CA ASP A 91 8.57 14.96 38.21
C ASP A 91 9.44 14.16 37.26
N TYR A 92 9.73 14.71 36.08
CA TYR A 92 10.60 14.07 35.11
C TYR A 92 11.48 15.08 34.37
N PHE A 93 12.57 14.55 33.84
CA PHE A 93 13.45 15.26 32.92
C PHE A 93 13.29 14.63 31.54
N LYS A 94 13.20 15.46 30.51
CA LYS A 94 13.21 15.00 29.12
C LYS A 94 14.47 15.44 28.42
N PHE A 95 15.14 14.49 27.74
CA PHE A 95 16.34 14.67 26.95
C PHE A 95 15.96 14.66 25.48
N ASN A 96 16.34 15.71 24.75
CA ASN A 96 16.11 15.80 23.31
C ASN A 96 17.28 15.13 22.58
N LEU A 97 17.19 13.84 22.36
CA LEU A 97 18.22 13.00 21.76
C LEU A 97 17.60 12.13 20.63
N PRO A 98 17.12 12.74 19.54
CA PRO A 98 16.64 11.97 18.42
C PRO A 98 17.83 11.29 17.71
N ILE A 99 17.66 10.05 17.28
CA ILE A 99 18.64 9.38 16.43
C ILE A 99 18.85 10.24 15.17
N SER A 100 20.08 10.70 14.96
CA SER A 100 20.47 11.42 13.76
C SER A 100 20.61 10.41 12.61
N ASN A 101 19.51 10.10 11.93
CA ASN A 101 19.57 9.33 10.70
C ASN A 101 20.18 10.20 9.60
N ASN A 102 21.50 10.13 9.42
CA ASN A 102 22.21 10.67 8.25
C ASN A 102 21.90 9.79 7.03
N ARG A 103 20.63 9.75 6.65
CA ARG A 103 20.16 8.95 5.53
C ARG A 103 20.17 9.80 4.27
N SER A 104 20.75 9.28 3.19
CA SER A 104 20.46 9.75 1.84
C SER A 104 18.96 9.50 1.57
N ILE A 105 18.30 10.47 0.93
CA ILE A 105 16.90 10.33 0.52
C ILE A 105 16.86 9.21 -0.51
N GLU A 106 16.34 8.04 -0.10
CA GLU A 106 16.11 6.95 -1.03
C GLU A 106 14.68 7.04 -1.55
N THR A 107 14.56 7.10 -2.86
CA THR A 107 13.27 7.15 -3.53
C THR A 107 12.59 5.78 -3.45
N SER A 108 11.28 5.77 -3.36
CA SER A 108 10.48 4.55 -3.42
C SER A 108 10.78 3.76 -4.71
N VAL A 109 11.17 2.49 -4.55
CA VAL A 109 11.60 1.63 -5.69
C VAL A 109 10.41 1.10 -6.49
N ILE A 110 9.26 0.87 -5.84
CA ILE A 110 8.09 0.17 -6.42
C ILE A 110 7.00 1.16 -6.83
N ASP A 111 6.82 2.21 -6.05
CA ASP A 111 5.74 3.16 -6.28
C ASP A 111 6.17 4.23 -7.29
N PRO A 112 5.24 4.68 -8.16
CA PRO A 112 5.53 5.78 -9.07
C PRO A 112 5.88 7.05 -8.29
N ILE A 113 6.85 7.79 -8.81
CA ILE A 113 7.27 9.07 -8.24
C ILE A 113 6.12 10.06 -8.42
N ASP A 114 5.58 10.53 -7.31
CA ASP A 114 4.63 11.64 -7.31
C ASP A 114 5.40 12.94 -7.03
N LEU A 115 5.27 13.90 -7.95
CA LEU A 115 5.99 15.18 -7.89
C LEU A 115 5.61 16.02 -6.66
N PHE A 116 4.44 15.82 -6.09
CA PHE A 116 3.91 16.59 -4.97
C PHE A 116 3.91 15.85 -3.63
N SER A 117 4.40 14.61 -3.59
CA SER A 117 4.45 13.80 -2.38
C SER A 117 5.86 13.67 -1.82
N SER A 118 5.97 13.26 -0.56
CA SER A 118 7.24 12.85 0.04
C SER A 118 7.86 11.72 -0.78
N GLN A 119 9.14 11.86 -1.12
CA GLN A 119 9.89 10.85 -1.86
C GLN A 119 10.57 9.83 -0.94
N ASP A 120 10.28 9.88 0.37
CA ASP A 120 10.83 8.96 1.34
C ASP A 120 10.38 7.53 1.05
N GLY A 121 11.34 6.61 0.84
CA GLY A 121 11.10 5.19 0.67
C GLY A 121 11.56 4.39 1.90
N PHE A 122 11.02 3.17 2.06
CA PHE A 122 11.51 2.22 3.05
C PHE A 122 12.87 1.66 2.64
N ILE A 123 13.66 1.26 3.65
CA ILE A 123 14.94 0.58 3.53
C ILE A 123 14.87 -0.80 4.19
N GLU A 124 15.98 -1.54 4.18
CA GLU A 124 16.07 -2.86 4.79
C GLU A 124 16.01 -2.84 6.32
N ASP A 125 16.34 -1.72 6.98
CA ASP A 125 16.35 -1.59 8.44
C ASP A 125 14.95 -1.33 9.00
N LEU A 126 14.47 -2.28 9.82
CA LEU A 126 13.13 -2.25 10.39
C LEU A 126 12.91 -1.04 11.31
N ASP A 127 13.89 -0.72 12.15
CA ASP A 127 13.79 0.33 13.15
C ASP A 127 13.73 1.72 12.49
N THR A 128 14.54 1.93 11.47
CA THR A 128 14.50 3.15 10.64
C THR A 128 13.15 3.29 9.93
N ASN A 129 12.58 2.21 9.42
CA ASN A 129 11.28 2.24 8.74
C ASN A 129 10.15 2.64 9.71
N ILE A 130 10.17 2.14 10.93
CA ILE A 130 9.20 2.53 11.98
C ILE A 130 9.37 4.01 12.35
N ALA A 131 10.61 4.47 12.49
CA ALA A 131 10.91 5.88 12.78
C ALA A 131 10.39 6.81 11.68
N LEU A 132 10.49 6.42 10.40
CA LEU A 132 9.92 7.17 9.28
C LEU A 132 8.39 7.25 9.35
N ILE A 133 7.70 6.14 9.64
CA ILE A 133 6.24 6.15 9.82
C ILE A 133 5.85 7.10 10.95
N ARG A 134 6.55 7.04 12.08
CA ARG A 134 6.29 7.93 13.22
C ARG A 134 6.53 9.41 12.89
N LYS A 135 7.53 9.73 12.08
CA LYS A 135 7.78 11.10 11.60
C LYS A 135 6.60 11.63 10.81
N HIS A 136 5.99 10.81 9.96
CA HIS A 136 4.80 11.17 9.19
C HIS A 136 3.52 11.24 10.03
N LEU A 137 3.44 10.46 11.11
CA LEU A 137 2.28 10.34 11.99
C LEU A 137 2.55 10.90 13.39
N SER A 138 3.33 11.98 13.50
CA SER A 138 3.85 12.51 14.78
C SER A 138 2.77 12.85 15.80
N ASN A 139 1.55 13.17 15.39
CA ASN A 139 0.43 13.56 16.26
C ASN A 139 -0.58 12.42 16.49
N GLN A 140 -0.31 11.20 16.02
CA GLN A 140 -1.22 10.06 16.11
C GLN A 140 -0.70 9.02 17.10
N ASP A 141 -1.62 8.34 17.78
CA ASP A 141 -1.31 7.20 18.67
C ASP A 141 -0.95 5.96 17.83
N VAL A 142 0.25 5.93 17.28
CA VAL A 142 0.77 4.78 16.53
C VAL A 142 1.13 3.66 17.48
N PHE A 143 0.56 2.49 17.24
CA PHE A 143 0.83 1.26 17.99
C PHE A 143 1.73 0.34 17.16
N VAL A 144 2.85 -0.07 17.72
CA VAL A 144 3.80 -1.00 17.10
C VAL A 144 3.88 -2.25 17.95
N GLU A 145 3.71 -3.38 17.29
CA GLU A 145 3.78 -4.70 17.90
C GLU A 145 4.80 -5.56 17.15
N TYR A 146 5.79 -6.08 17.87
CA TYR A 146 6.82 -6.94 17.30
C TYR A 146 6.40 -8.41 17.37
N TYR A 147 6.65 -9.09 16.27
CA TYR A 147 6.43 -10.51 16.14
C TYR A 147 7.66 -11.18 15.53
N THR A 148 8.12 -12.28 16.12
CA THR A 148 9.23 -13.06 15.55
C THR A 148 8.66 -14.29 14.86
N LEU A 149 8.96 -14.47 13.59
CA LEU A 149 8.53 -15.64 12.84
C LEU A 149 9.21 -16.91 13.37
N ASN A 150 8.44 -17.99 13.47
CA ASN A 150 8.95 -19.29 13.88
C ASN A 150 9.65 -20.04 12.73
N ASN A 151 10.49 -19.34 11.96
CA ASN A 151 11.30 -19.90 10.90
C ASN A 151 12.76 -20.08 11.35
N VAL A 152 13.59 -20.68 10.49
CA VAL A 152 15.01 -20.94 10.79
C VAL A 152 15.77 -19.64 11.08
N GLU A 153 15.44 -18.56 10.38
CA GLU A 153 16.13 -17.26 10.46
C GLU A 153 15.60 -16.37 11.60
N LYS A 154 14.45 -16.72 12.21
CA LYS A 154 13.78 -15.92 13.25
C LYS A 154 13.59 -14.45 12.85
N ASN A 155 13.14 -14.24 11.61
CA ASN A 155 12.94 -12.88 11.08
C ASN A 155 11.97 -12.09 11.96
N LYS A 156 12.33 -10.83 12.23
CA LYS A 156 11.47 -9.90 12.97
C LYS A 156 10.46 -9.27 12.02
N VAL A 157 9.22 -9.15 12.49
CA VAL A 157 8.11 -8.49 11.80
C VAL A 157 7.53 -7.46 12.75
N ALA A 158 7.28 -6.25 12.26
CA ALA A 158 6.55 -5.23 13.00
C ALA A 158 5.15 -5.03 12.38
N LEU A 159 4.14 -5.08 13.22
CA LEU A 159 2.76 -4.72 12.88
C LEU A 159 2.53 -3.29 13.37
N VAL A 160 2.26 -2.37 12.45
CA VAL A 160 2.08 -0.95 12.74
C VAL A 160 0.65 -0.55 12.43
N SER A 161 -0.07 -0.03 13.43
CA SER A 161 -1.47 0.38 13.33
C SER A 161 -1.73 1.60 14.21
N LEU A 162 -2.93 2.20 14.16
CA LEU A 162 -3.37 3.15 15.16
C LEU A 162 -3.91 2.43 16.40
N LYS A 163 -3.71 3.03 17.55
CA LYS A 163 -4.30 2.58 18.81
C LYS A 163 -5.83 2.52 18.68
N GLY A 164 -6.41 1.36 19.01
CA GLY A 164 -7.85 1.11 18.84
C GLY A 164 -8.24 0.50 17.48
N TYR A 165 -7.34 0.45 16.49
CA TYR A 165 -7.53 -0.20 15.20
C TYR A 165 -6.66 -1.46 15.03
N ASN A 166 -6.14 -2.02 16.13
CA ASN A 166 -5.30 -3.21 16.14
C ASN A 166 -6.10 -4.54 16.11
N ASN A 167 -7.38 -4.51 15.82
CA ASN A 167 -8.28 -5.67 15.83
C ASN A 167 -7.84 -6.78 14.86
N TYR A 168 -7.10 -6.43 13.80
CA TYR A 168 -6.62 -7.38 12.81
C TYR A 168 -5.32 -8.08 13.20
N ASN A 169 -4.60 -7.59 14.22
CA ASN A 169 -3.28 -8.10 14.57
C ASN A 169 -3.34 -9.58 14.99
N GLU A 170 -4.37 -10.02 15.68
CA GLU A 170 -4.52 -11.43 16.07
C GLU A 170 -4.74 -12.34 14.86
N GLU A 171 -5.56 -11.94 13.89
CA GLU A 171 -5.75 -12.68 12.65
C GLU A 171 -4.46 -12.71 11.81
N ILE A 172 -3.76 -11.57 11.71
CA ILE A 172 -2.46 -11.47 11.04
C ILE A 172 -1.48 -12.44 11.68
N LYS A 173 -1.34 -12.45 13.01
CA LYS A 173 -0.47 -13.37 13.75
C LYS A 173 -0.84 -14.83 13.52
N SER A 174 -2.13 -15.17 13.51
CA SER A 174 -2.58 -16.54 13.26
C SER A 174 -2.14 -17.03 11.87
N LYS A 175 -2.19 -16.17 10.86
CA LYS A 175 -1.72 -16.45 9.50
C LYS A 175 -0.19 -16.46 9.42
N LEU A 176 0.51 -15.60 10.15
CA LEU A 176 1.98 -15.61 10.25
C LEU A 176 2.49 -16.90 10.91
N ASN A 177 1.80 -17.41 11.93
CA ASN A 177 2.13 -18.69 12.57
C ASN A 177 2.08 -19.88 11.61
N GLN A 178 1.28 -19.82 10.53
CA GLN A 178 1.21 -20.86 9.52
C GLN A 178 2.40 -20.88 8.55
N ILE A 179 3.27 -19.86 8.62
CA ILE A 179 4.49 -19.78 7.77
C ILE A 179 5.63 -20.63 8.33
N ASN A 180 5.39 -21.41 9.38
CA ASN A 180 6.40 -22.27 10.02
C ASN A 180 7.24 -23.05 9.00
N ASN A 181 8.56 -23.10 9.24
CA ASN A 181 9.56 -23.83 8.46
C ASN A 181 9.82 -23.35 7.01
N LYS A 182 9.30 -22.20 6.59
CA LYS A 182 9.65 -21.61 5.30
C LYS A 182 10.69 -20.51 5.48
N ASN A 183 11.67 -20.44 4.59
CA ASN A 183 12.58 -19.31 4.53
C ASN A 183 11.80 -18.08 4.06
N VAL A 184 11.74 -17.06 4.90
CA VAL A 184 11.06 -15.79 4.62
C VAL A 184 12.10 -14.76 4.24
N THR A 185 12.48 -14.75 2.97
CA THR A 185 13.49 -13.81 2.44
C THR A 185 12.89 -12.49 1.97
N SER A 186 11.58 -12.42 1.83
CA SER A 186 10.89 -11.21 1.37
C SER A 186 9.46 -11.12 1.86
N ILE A 187 8.92 -9.92 1.88
CA ILE A 187 7.51 -9.64 2.20
C ILE A 187 6.53 -10.41 1.30
N ASN A 188 6.94 -10.76 0.07
CA ASN A 188 6.11 -11.52 -0.86
C ASN A 188 5.79 -12.94 -0.36
N THR A 189 6.64 -13.54 0.47
CA THR A 189 6.36 -14.84 1.10
C THR A 189 5.20 -14.71 2.08
N ILE A 190 5.14 -13.62 2.83
CA ILE A 190 4.03 -13.29 3.74
C ILE A 190 2.75 -13.01 2.92
N ASN A 191 2.85 -12.20 1.87
CA ASN A 191 1.73 -11.88 0.99
C ASN A 191 1.11 -13.12 0.35
N LYS A 192 1.94 -14.08 -0.08
CA LYS A 192 1.47 -15.36 -0.63
C LYS A 192 0.64 -16.15 0.37
N GLN A 193 0.99 -16.11 1.65
CA GLN A 193 0.21 -16.78 2.69
C GLN A 193 -1.16 -16.08 2.90
N PHE A 194 -1.18 -14.75 2.86
CA PHE A 194 -2.42 -13.96 2.99
C PHE A 194 -3.31 -14.06 1.76
N GLN A 195 -2.73 -14.25 0.57
CA GLN A 195 -3.46 -14.41 -0.69
C GLN A 195 -4.42 -15.62 -0.65
N GLY A 196 -4.00 -16.73 -0.03
CA GLY A 196 -4.79 -17.95 0.05
C GLY A 196 -5.25 -18.44 -1.33
N LYS A 197 -6.56 -18.69 -1.47
CA LYS A 197 -7.20 -19.14 -2.73
C LYS A 197 -7.91 -18.00 -3.50
N HIS A 198 -7.76 -16.78 -3.04
CA HIS A 198 -8.44 -15.64 -3.66
C HIS A 198 -7.78 -15.25 -4.99
N PHE A 199 -8.61 -14.93 -5.97
CA PHE A 199 -8.17 -14.52 -7.30
C PHE A 199 -7.71 -13.06 -7.33
N VAL A 200 -8.28 -12.20 -6.47
CA VAL A 200 -7.90 -10.79 -6.30
C VAL A 200 -6.83 -10.65 -5.22
N PRO A 201 -5.92 -9.66 -5.31
CA PRO A 201 -4.87 -9.46 -4.31
C PRO A 201 -5.44 -9.09 -2.93
N MET A 202 -4.96 -9.77 -1.88
CA MET A 202 -5.41 -9.58 -0.49
C MET A 202 -4.51 -8.65 0.31
N THR A 203 -3.40 -8.22 -0.26
CA THR A 203 -2.43 -7.31 0.35
C THR A 203 -2.00 -6.25 -0.66
N LEU A 204 -1.71 -5.04 -0.20
CA LEU A 204 -1.07 -4.00 -1.01
C LEU A 204 0.38 -3.85 -0.58
N SER A 205 1.32 -4.15 -1.48
CA SER A 205 2.75 -3.92 -1.25
C SER A 205 3.14 -2.52 -1.71
N THR A 206 3.87 -1.80 -0.87
CA THR A 206 4.36 -0.45 -1.15
C THR A 206 5.69 -0.21 -0.47
N SER A 207 6.57 0.56 -1.12
CA SER A 207 7.82 1.06 -0.55
C SER A 207 7.71 2.52 -0.08
N SER A 208 6.56 3.17 -0.28
CA SER A 208 6.31 4.56 0.08
C SER A 208 5.84 4.70 1.52
N VAL A 209 6.59 5.43 2.34
CA VAL A 209 6.25 5.76 3.73
C VAL A 209 4.93 6.52 3.81
N GLN A 210 4.70 7.45 2.88
CA GLN A 210 3.47 8.24 2.84
C GLN A 210 2.23 7.37 2.59
N ASN A 211 2.29 6.42 1.64
CA ASN A 211 1.17 5.51 1.37
C ASN A 211 0.81 4.65 2.58
N VAL A 212 1.83 4.18 3.30
CA VAL A 212 1.65 3.42 4.54
C VAL A 212 1.02 4.30 5.61
N SER A 213 1.55 5.50 5.82
CA SER A 213 1.04 6.43 6.82
C SER A 213 -0.43 6.80 6.58
N LEU A 214 -0.80 7.13 5.33
CA LEU A 214 -2.19 7.39 4.95
C LEU A 214 -3.11 6.16 5.14
N SER A 215 -2.59 4.96 4.91
CA SER A 215 -3.34 3.73 5.13
C SER A 215 -3.57 3.44 6.61
N ILE A 216 -2.56 3.69 7.45
CA ILE A 216 -2.66 3.58 8.91
C ILE A 216 -3.69 4.58 9.45
N MET A 217 -3.69 5.83 8.97
CA MET A 217 -4.70 6.84 9.33
C MET A 217 -6.13 6.39 8.98
N LYS A 218 -6.30 5.57 7.94
CA LYS A 218 -7.58 4.95 7.57
C LYS A 218 -7.89 3.66 8.37
N GLY A 219 -7.19 3.39 9.46
CA GLY A 219 -7.43 2.24 10.33
C GLY A 219 -6.94 0.90 9.75
N LYS A 220 -5.95 0.91 8.86
CA LYS A 220 -5.31 -0.30 8.32
C LYS A 220 -4.04 -0.63 9.11
N THR A 221 -3.58 -1.87 9.01
CA THR A 221 -2.32 -2.33 9.62
C THR A 221 -1.26 -2.47 8.54
N ALA A 222 -0.09 -1.90 8.78
CA ALA A 222 1.09 -2.11 7.96
C ALA A 222 1.96 -3.22 8.57
N ILE A 223 2.47 -4.09 7.71
CA ILE A 223 3.34 -5.22 8.06
C ILE A 223 4.72 -4.90 7.47
N LEU A 224 5.69 -4.75 8.34
CA LEU A 224 7.09 -4.52 8.00
C LEU A 224 7.90 -5.76 8.33
N LEU A 225 8.76 -6.17 7.42
CA LEU A 225 9.68 -7.29 7.61
C LEU A 225 11.11 -6.76 7.67
N ASP A 226 11.88 -7.19 8.67
CA ASP A 226 13.30 -6.88 8.76
C ASP A 226 14.06 -7.44 7.55
N GLY A 227 14.94 -6.64 6.97
CA GLY A 227 15.64 -6.95 5.71
C GLY A 227 14.81 -6.70 4.44
N SER A 228 13.63 -6.05 4.51
CA SER A 228 12.80 -5.76 3.34
C SER A 228 12.49 -4.27 3.19
N PRO A 229 12.82 -3.65 2.04
CA PRO A 229 12.48 -2.24 1.75
C PRO A 229 11.01 -2.06 1.31
N VAL A 230 10.18 -3.08 1.50
CA VAL A 230 8.78 -3.09 1.10
C VAL A 230 7.91 -3.50 2.28
N SER A 231 6.84 -2.77 2.51
CA SER A 231 5.79 -3.09 3.48
C SER A 231 4.56 -3.69 2.81
N SER A 232 3.74 -4.38 3.58
CA SER A 232 2.42 -4.85 3.15
C SER A 232 1.32 -4.23 4.01
N ILE A 233 0.25 -3.78 3.37
CA ILE A 233 -0.90 -3.17 4.01
C ILE A 233 -2.07 -4.14 3.98
N VAL A 234 -2.76 -4.30 5.10
CA VAL A 234 -3.98 -5.08 5.28
C VAL A 234 -4.94 -4.38 6.26
N PRO A 235 -6.25 -4.58 6.17
CA PRO A 235 -7.00 -5.17 5.06
C PRO A 235 -6.97 -4.28 3.82
N VAL A 236 -7.22 -4.87 2.66
CA VAL A 236 -7.28 -4.14 1.39
C VAL A 236 -8.69 -4.12 0.82
N ASN A 237 -8.99 -3.07 0.06
CA ASN A 237 -10.17 -2.99 -0.80
C ASN A 237 -9.73 -2.66 -2.23
N LEU A 238 -10.61 -2.90 -3.21
CA LEU A 238 -10.31 -2.69 -4.62
C LEU A 238 -9.82 -1.27 -4.91
N PHE A 239 -10.43 -0.27 -4.29
CA PHE A 239 -10.11 1.14 -4.52
C PHE A 239 -8.81 1.60 -3.86
N LEU A 240 -8.29 0.85 -2.89
CA LEU A 240 -6.98 1.16 -2.29
C LEU A 240 -5.85 1.06 -3.32
N PHE A 241 -5.99 0.17 -4.32
CA PHE A 241 -5.01 0.00 -5.39
C PHE A 241 -5.01 1.13 -6.41
N SER A 242 -6.07 1.93 -6.44
CA SER A 242 -6.25 3.05 -7.36
C SER A 242 -6.03 4.42 -6.72
N THR A 243 -5.83 4.50 -5.40
CA THR A 243 -5.65 5.79 -4.71
C THR A 243 -4.40 6.48 -5.21
N MET A 244 -4.59 7.64 -5.84
CA MET A 244 -3.49 8.52 -6.21
C MET A 244 -2.99 9.24 -4.95
N LYS A 245 -1.67 9.31 -4.81
CA LYS A 245 -1.01 10.02 -3.70
C LYS A 245 -1.36 11.51 -3.67
N THR A 246 -1.70 12.06 -4.83
CA THR A 246 -2.06 13.47 -5.06
C THR A 246 -3.42 13.87 -4.49
N ASP A 247 -4.31 12.92 -4.21
CA ASP A 247 -5.70 13.21 -3.78
C ASP A 247 -5.78 14.05 -2.49
N VAL A 248 -4.76 13.97 -1.64
CA VAL A 248 -4.74 14.70 -0.36
C VAL A 248 -4.46 16.19 -0.54
N ASN A 249 -3.72 16.56 -1.60
CA ASN A 249 -3.23 17.92 -1.82
C ASN A 249 -3.92 18.62 -2.99
N THR A 250 -4.95 18.00 -3.59
CA THR A 250 -5.63 18.53 -4.78
C THR A 250 -7.00 19.11 -4.45
N PRO A 251 -7.49 20.09 -5.22
CA PRO A 251 -8.84 20.63 -5.06
C PRO A 251 -9.93 19.53 -5.18
N ILE A 252 -11.01 19.68 -4.42
CA ILE A 252 -12.09 18.68 -4.31
C ILE A 252 -12.67 18.28 -5.68
N TYR A 253 -12.88 19.24 -6.59
CA TYR A 253 -13.40 18.97 -7.93
C TYR A 253 -12.44 18.14 -8.79
N TYR A 254 -11.13 18.34 -8.63
CA TYR A 254 -10.11 17.56 -9.33
C TYR A 254 -10.08 16.11 -8.81
N SER A 255 -10.08 15.93 -7.49
CA SER A 255 -10.14 14.61 -6.86
C SER A 255 -11.39 13.84 -7.27
N PHE A 256 -12.56 14.51 -7.33
CA PHE A 256 -13.80 13.89 -7.79
C PHE A 256 -13.71 13.40 -9.24
N PHE A 257 -13.24 14.26 -10.14
CA PHE A 257 -13.11 13.94 -11.55
C PHE A 257 -12.08 12.81 -11.78
N SER A 258 -10.94 12.88 -11.10
CA SER A 258 -9.90 11.84 -11.14
C SER A 258 -10.44 10.46 -10.72
N ARG A 259 -11.18 10.39 -9.62
CA ARG A 259 -11.77 9.14 -9.13
C ARG A 259 -12.85 8.59 -10.07
N LEU A 260 -13.63 9.46 -10.69
CA LEU A 260 -14.60 9.07 -11.73
C LEU A 260 -13.87 8.46 -12.94
N LEU A 261 -12.79 9.08 -13.42
CA LEU A 261 -11.98 8.56 -14.51
C LEU A 261 -11.37 7.19 -14.16
N VAL A 262 -10.82 7.04 -12.95
CA VAL A 262 -10.24 5.78 -12.49
C VAL A 262 -11.26 4.64 -12.49
N LEU A 263 -12.48 4.89 -12.04
CA LEU A 263 -13.57 3.92 -12.09
C LEU A 263 -13.95 3.57 -13.55
N LEU A 264 -14.01 4.57 -14.41
CA LEU A 264 -14.27 4.37 -15.85
C LEU A 264 -13.16 3.53 -16.51
N PHE A 265 -11.88 3.79 -16.16
CA PHE A 265 -10.77 2.98 -16.66
C PHE A 265 -10.84 1.53 -16.21
N LEU A 266 -11.28 1.24 -14.99
CA LEU A 266 -11.51 -0.14 -14.54
C LEU A 266 -12.55 -0.85 -15.40
N ILE A 267 -13.69 -0.19 -15.67
CA ILE A 267 -14.75 -0.75 -16.51
C ILE A 267 -14.24 -0.99 -17.94
N ILE A 268 -13.60 -0.01 -18.53
CA ILE A 268 -13.04 -0.12 -19.89
C ILE A 268 -12.03 -1.28 -19.96
N SER A 269 -11.13 -1.37 -18.99
CA SER A 269 -10.04 -2.35 -18.98
C SER A 269 -10.53 -3.81 -18.99
N VAL A 270 -11.67 -4.09 -18.38
CA VAL A 270 -12.24 -5.44 -18.27
C VAL A 270 -13.26 -5.71 -19.38
N PHE A 271 -14.17 -4.78 -19.64
CA PHE A 271 -15.41 -5.06 -20.37
C PHE A 271 -15.41 -4.61 -21.83
N LEU A 272 -14.60 -3.63 -22.24
CA LEU A 272 -14.68 -3.02 -23.58
C LEU A 272 -14.52 -4.04 -24.71
N LEU A 273 -13.49 -4.91 -24.65
CA LEU A 273 -13.25 -5.91 -25.69
C LEU A 273 -14.34 -6.98 -25.72
N GLY A 274 -14.82 -7.44 -24.56
CA GLY A 274 -15.90 -8.41 -24.51
C GLY A 274 -17.21 -7.86 -25.08
N PHE A 275 -17.51 -6.60 -24.81
CA PHE A 275 -18.66 -5.91 -25.38
C PHE A 275 -18.58 -5.80 -26.92
N TYR A 276 -17.38 -5.43 -27.42
CA TYR A 276 -17.13 -5.38 -28.86
C TYR A 276 -17.35 -6.74 -29.52
N VAL A 277 -16.80 -7.82 -28.95
CA VAL A 277 -16.98 -9.19 -29.45
C VAL A 277 -18.46 -9.61 -29.45
N ALA A 278 -19.19 -9.30 -28.38
CA ALA A 278 -20.61 -9.63 -28.28
C ALA A 278 -21.45 -8.93 -29.35
N LEU A 279 -21.13 -7.67 -29.67
CA LEU A 279 -21.86 -6.90 -30.70
C LEU A 279 -21.62 -7.43 -32.11
N ILE A 280 -20.36 -7.71 -32.45
CA ILE A 280 -20.03 -8.09 -33.83
C ILE A 280 -20.46 -9.50 -34.14
N ASN A 281 -20.28 -10.46 -33.24
CA ASN A 281 -20.60 -11.86 -33.54
C ASN A 281 -22.10 -12.16 -33.59
N PHE A 282 -22.94 -11.51 -32.78
CA PHE A 282 -24.31 -11.95 -32.58
C PHE A 282 -25.39 -10.88 -32.83
N HIS A 283 -25.03 -9.62 -32.87
CA HIS A 283 -26.01 -8.51 -32.92
C HIS A 283 -25.80 -7.57 -34.14
N THR A 284 -25.26 -8.09 -35.22
CA THR A 284 -25.01 -7.31 -36.42
C THR A 284 -26.27 -6.70 -37.04
N SER A 285 -27.43 -7.33 -36.83
CA SER A 285 -28.73 -6.82 -37.32
C SER A 285 -29.31 -5.67 -36.49
N SER A 286 -28.87 -5.51 -35.26
CA SER A 286 -29.34 -4.47 -34.32
C SER A 286 -28.59 -3.14 -34.46
N LEU A 287 -27.43 -3.14 -35.13
CA LEU A 287 -26.66 -1.95 -35.38
C LEU A 287 -27.18 -1.26 -36.68
N THR A 288 -27.29 0.04 -36.64
CA THR A 288 -27.69 0.82 -37.83
C THR A 288 -26.72 0.57 -38.95
N ILE A 289 -27.22 0.42 -40.17
CA ILE A 289 -26.47 0.06 -41.41
C ILE A 289 -25.19 0.91 -41.59
N TYR A 290 -25.21 2.15 -41.11
CA TYR A 290 -24.08 3.09 -41.22
C TYR A 290 -22.91 2.76 -40.26
N SER A 291 -23.20 2.37 -39.02
CA SER A 291 -22.18 1.96 -38.06
C SER A 291 -21.60 0.57 -38.38
N LEU A 292 -22.43 -0.33 -38.92
CA LEU A 292 -22.02 -1.67 -39.34
C LEU A 292 -21.09 -1.68 -40.54
N SER A 293 -21.34 -0.80 -41.53
CA SER A 293 -20.49 -0.73 -42.76
C SER A 293 -19.06 -0.33 -42.38
N ASN A 294 -18.87 0.64 -41.49
CA ASN A 294 -17.55 1.09 -41.07
C ASN A 294 -16.82 0.06 -40.18
N LEU A 295 -17.53 -0.65 -39.28
CA LEU A 295 -16.95 -1.71 -38.45
C LEU A 295 -16.58 -2.96 -39.28
N LYS A 296 -17.41 -3.37 -40.24
CA LYS A 296 -17.12 -4.50 -41.16
C LYS A 296 -16.06 -4.19 -42.21
N LEU A 297 -15.93 -2.94 -42.65
CA LEU A 297 -14.88 -2.54 -43.59
C LEU A 297 -13.48 -2.63 -42.97
N THR A 298 -13.34 -2.44 -41.66
CA THR A 298 -12.07 -2.61 -40.96
C THR A 298 -11.68 -4.07 -40.77
N GLU A 299 -12.62 -5.01 -40.84
CA GLU A 299 -12.35 -6.46 -40.76
C GLU A 299 -12.03 -7.08 -42.16
N LYS A 300 -12.34 -6.41 -43.24
CA LYS A 300 -11.99 -6.88 -44.58
C LYS A 300 -10.48 -6.79 -44.79
N GLY A 301 -9.80 -7.93 -44.66
CA GLY A 301 -8.35 -8.04 -44.86
C GLY A 301 -7.61 -8.84 -43.78
N THR A 302 -8.29 -9.26 -42.74
CA THR A 302 -7.69 -10.18 -41.76
C THR A 302 -7.89 -11.63 -42.17
N THR A 303 -6.84 -12.44 -41.99
CA THR A 303 -6.83 -13.86 -42.37
C THR A 303 -7.33 -14.78 -41.28
N LEU A 304 -7.42 -14.26 -40.05
CA LEU A 304 -7.73 -15.04 -38.83
C LEU A 304 -9.17 -14.81 -38.36
N PRO A 305 -9.81 -15.83 -37.75
CA PRO A 305 -11.04 -15.62 -36.97
C PRO A 305 -10.83 -14.61 -35.86
N MET A 306 -11.83 -13.76 -35.60
CA MET A 306 -11.78 -12.67 -34.60
C MET A 306 -11.29 -13.11 -33.23
N PHE A 307 -11.69 -14.30 -32.74
CA PHE A 307 -11.25 -14.80 -31.45
C PHE A 307 -9.73 -15.08 -31.38
N LEU A 308 -9.17 -15.66 -32.46
CA LEU A 308 -7.74 -15.91 -32.56
C LEU A 308 -6.96 -14.60 -32.70
N GLU A 309 -7.47 -13.66 -33.46
CA GLU A 309 -6.91 -12.33 -33.63
C GLU A 309 -6.78 -11.60 -32.28
N ILE A 310 -7.87 -11.56 -31.48
CA ILE A 310 -7.87 -10.97 -30.15
C ILE A 310 -6.93 -11.74 -29.21
N SER A 311 -6.93 -13.07 -29.29
CA SER A 311 -6.08 -13.91 -28.41
C SER A 311 -4.60 -13.67 -28.67
N ILE A 312 -4.20 -13.56 -29.92
CA ILE A 312 -2.81 -13.30 -30.33
C ILE A 312 -2.36 -11.93 -29.83
N ILE A 313 -3.17 -10.88 -30.02
CA ILE A 313 -2.79 -9.54 -29.60
C ILE A 313 -2.71 -9.42 -28.05
N LEU A 314 -3.65 -10.05 -27.35
CA LEU A 314 -3.59 -10.11 -25.87
C LEU A 314 -2.34 -10.84 -25.39
N MET A 315 -1.98 -11.97 -26.02
CA MET A 315 -0.76 -12.71 -25.68
C MET A 315 0.50 -11.86 -25.92
N LEU A 316 0.56 -11.13 -27.03
CA LEU A 316 1.66 -10.22 -27.34
C LEU A 316 1.79 -9.09 -26.30
N PHE A 317 0.67 -8.48 -25.91
CA PHE A 317 0.68 -7.45 -24.86
C PHE A 317 1.09 -8.00 -23.49
N GLU A 318 0.66 -9.21 -23.13
CA GLU A 318 1.09 -9.87 -21.88
C GLU A 318 2.58 -10.22 -21.90
N LEU A 319 3.10 -10.74 -23.01
CA LEU A 319 4.51 -11.02 -23.20
C LEU A 319 5.34 -9.73 -23.06
N TYR A 320 4.87 -8.66 -23.70
CA TYR A 320 5.46 -7.34 -23.63
C TYR A 320 5.49 -6.81 -22.18
N ARG A 321 4.36 -6.88 -21.44
CA ARG A 321 4.27 -6.52 -20.03
C ARG A 321 5.24 -7.33 -19.17
N TYR A 322 5.31 -8.63 -19.42
CA TYR A 322 6.23 -9.52 -18.68
C TYR A 322 7.71 -9.16 -18.94
N ALA A 323 8.06 -8.85 -20.17
CA ALA A 323 9.42 -8.44 -20.52
C ALA A 323 9.80 -7.11 -19.85
N THR A 324 8.90 -6.11 -19.89
CA THR A 324 9.16 -4.82 -19.24
C THR A 324 9.26 -4.92 -17.72
N SER A 325 8.45 -5.76 -17.07
CA SER A 325 8.47 -5.94 -15.62
C SER A 325 9.76 -6.58 -15.08
N ARG A 326 10.53 -7.24 -15.96
CA ARG A 326 11.80 -7.89 -15.61
C ARG A 326 13.03 -7.06 -15.97
N SER A 327 12.86 -5.97 -16.67
CA SER A 327 13.95 -5.07 -17.02
C SER A 327 14.32 -4.18 -15.83
N SER A 328 15.58 -4.25 -15.41
CA SER A 328 16.09 -3.50 -14.24
C SER A 328 16.47 -2.06 -14.54
N SER A 329 16.63 -1.68 -15.81
CA SER A 329 17.02 -0.32 -16.19
C SER A 329 15.90 0.38 -16.97
N GLY A 330 15.57 1.62 -16.58
CA GLY A 330 14.57 2.44 -17.28
C GLY A 330 14.91 2.67 -18.76
N TYR A 331 16.18 2.67 -19.11
CA TYR A 331 16.62 2.78 -20.52
C TYR A 331 16.19 1.57 -21.35
N ILE A 332 16.41 0.35 -20.85
CA ILE A 332 15.99 -0.88 -21.54
C ILE A 332 14.47 -0.97 -21.60
N GLN A 333 13.76 -0.56 -20.55
CA GLN A 333 12.30 -0.47 -20.56
C GLN A 333 11.81 0.44 -21.70
N ASN A 334 12.38 1.63 -21.84
CA ASN A 334 12.01 2.57 -22.90
C ASN A 334 12.27 2.01 -24.30
N ILE A 335 13.37 1.30 -24.53
CA ILE A 335 13.65 0.63 -25.79
C ILE A 335 12.63 -0.46 -26.08
N ILE A 336 12.29 -1.30 -25.11
CA ILE A 336 11.27 -2.34 -25.26
C ILE A 336 9.92 -1.70 -25.57
N ILE A 337 9.56 -0.60 -24.90
CA ILE A 337 8.32 0.16 -25.16
C ILE A 337 8.27 0.67 -26.60
N PHE A 338 9.32 1.30 -27.06
CA PHE A 338 9.38 1.85 -28.40
C PHE A 338 9.35 0.76 -29.48
N LEU A 339 10.20 -0.25 -29.36
CA LEU A 339 10.25 -1.36 -30.31
C LEU A 339 8.96 -2.17 -30.33
N GLY A 340 8.42 -2.52 -29.15
CA GLY A 340 7.16 -3.26 -29.04
C GLY A 340 5.99 -2.52 -29.67
N GLY A 341 5.80 -1.25 -29.34
CA GLY A 341 4.72 -0.42 -29.91
C GLY A 341 4.81 -0.26 -31.42
N LEU A 342 6.01 0.05 -31.94
CA LEU A 342 6.21 0.28 -33.36
C LEU A 342 6.16 -1.02 -34.17
N PHE A 343 6.91 -2.05 -33.77
CA PHE A 343 7.03 -3.30 -34.54
C PHE A 343 5.78 -4.15 -34.45
N ILE A 344 5.21 -4.32 -33.27
CA ILE A 344 4.00 -5.13 -33.08
C ILE A 344 2.81 -4.44 -33.77
N GLY A 345 2.62 -3.14 -33.49
CA GLY A 345 1.47 -2.41 -34.06
C GLY A 345 1.48 -2.33 -35.56
N GLN A 346 2.56 -1.83 -36.16
CA GLN A 346 2.60 -1.64 -37.64
C GLN A 346 2.70 -2.94 -38.43
N ASN A 347 3.53 -3.88 -37.97
CA ASN A 347 3.73 -5.12 -38.72
C ASN A 347 2.53 -6.07 -38.63
N ALA A 348 1.86 -6.12 -37.46
CA ALA A 348 0.66 -6.92 -37.29
C ALA A 348 -0.49 -6.46 -38.20
N ILE A 349 -0.66 -5.14 -38.39
CA ILE A 349 -1.65 -4.59 -39.32
C ILE A 349 -1.23 -4.83 -40.78
N LYS A 350 0.04 -4.53 -41.13
CA LYS A 350 0.55 -4.69 -42.49
C LYS A 350 0.50 -6.14 -43.02
N SER A 351 0.70 -7.10 -42.09
CA SER A 351 0.61 -8.53 -42.45
C SER A 351 -0.82 -9.07 -42.54
N GLY A 352 -1.84 -8.26 -42.23
CA GLY A 352 -3.24 -8.71 -42.21
C GLY A 352 -3.55 -9.71 -41.09
N LEU A 353 -2.68 -9.81 -40.07
CA LEU A 353 -2.92 -10.70 -38.96
C LEU A 353 -3.91 -10.11 -37.95
N ILE A 354 -3.92 -8.78 -37.81
CA ILE A 354 -4.75 -8.08 -36.82
C ILE A 354 -5.40 -6.86 -37.46
N GLY A 355 -6.70 -6.70 -37.27
CA GLY A 355 -7.44 -5.52 -37.72
C GLY A 355 -7.10 -4.27 -36.91
N PRO A 356 -7.06 -3.09 -37.57
CA PRO A 356 -6.70 -1.84 -36.93
C PRO A 356 -7.59 -1.49 -35.73
N LEU A 357 -8.88 -1.80 -35.79
CA LEU A 357 -9.86 -1.52 -34.76
C LEU A 357 -9.64 -2.39 -33.53
N ILE A 358 -9.36 -3.68 -33.70
CA ILE A 358 -9.08 -4.60 -32.60
C ILE A 358 -7.79 -4.18 -31.87
N LEU A 359 -6.76 -3.79 -32.64
CA LEU A 359 -5.53 -3.26 -32.05
C LEU A 359 -5.77 -1.99 -31.23
N LEU A 360 -6.57 -1.05 -31.78
CA LEU A 360 -6.94 0.18 -31.08
C LEU A 360 -7.67 -0.11 -29.76
N LEU A 361 -8.73 -0.93 -29.80
CA LEU A 361 -9.53 -1.27 -28.62
C LEU A 361 -8.69 -2.00 -27.55
N THR A 362 -7.84 -2.93 -27.99
CA THR A 362 -6.94 -3.64 -27.08
C THR A 362 -5.96 -2.68 -26.43
N SER A 363 -5.38 -1.74 -27.19
CA SER A 363 -4.48 -0.72 -26.66
C SER A 363 -5.18 0.17 -25.62
N ILE A 364 -6.42 0.59 -25.87
CA ILE A 364 -7.24 1.35 -24.93
C ILE A 364 -7.45 0.55 -23.62
N CYS A 365 -7.76 -0.75 -23.70
CA CYS A 365 -7.92 -1.61 -22.54
C CYS A 365 -6.64 -1.70 -21.69
N TYR A 366 -5.48 -1.85 -22.32
CA TYR A 366 -4.21 -1.90 -21.60
C TYR A 366 -3.82 -0.55 -21.00
N LEU A 367 -3.97 0.54 -21.73
CA LEU A 367 -3.75 1.90 -21.20
C LEU A 367 -4.65 2.17 -19.99
N SER A 368 -5.94 1.79 -20.10
CA SER A 368 -6.88 1.92 -18.98
C SER A 368 -6.48 1.06 -17.77
N THR A 369 -5.91 -0.13 -18.00
CA THR A 369 -5.40 -0.99 -16.92
C THR A 369 -4.27 -0.30 -16.15
N PHE A 370 -3.29 0.27 -16.87
CA PHE A 370 -2.17 0.99 -16.24
C PHE A 370 -2.59 2.33 -15.62
N ALA A 371 -3.60 3.00 -16.18
CA ALA A 371 -4.17 4.21 -15.60
C ALA A 371 -4.94 3.91 -14.29
N PHE A 372 -5.51 2.70 -14.17
CA PHE A 372 -6.19 2.28 -12.94
C PHE A 372 -5.21 1.89 -11.84
N THR A 373 -4.20 1.06 -12.14
CA THR A 373 -3.30 0.51 -11.11
C THR A 373 -1.91 0.16 -11.64
N ASN A 374 -0.91 0.29 -10.78
CA ASN A 374 0.46 -0.18 -11.02
C ASN A 374 0.78 -1.50 -10.31
N ASN A 375 -0.17 -2.05 -9.53
CA ASN A 375 0.04 -3.30 -8.82
C ASN A 375 0.02 -4.50 -9.77
N LEU A 376 1.14 -5.21 -9.91
CA LEU A 376 1.30 -6.32 -10.86
C LEU A 376 0.30 -7.46 -10.64
N HIS A 377 -0.06 -7.76 -9.40
CA HIS A 377 -1.04 -8.81 -9.09
C HIS A 377 -2.44 -8.41 -9.57
N LEU A 378 -2.83 -7.16 -9.33
CA LEU A 378 -4.13 -6.66 -9.78
C LEU A 378 -4.20 -6.53 -11.30
N ILE A 379 -3.13 -6.07 -11.95
CA ILE A 379 -3.03 -6.05 -13.42
C ILE A 379 -3.26 -7.44 -14.00
N THR A 380 -2.63 -8.46 -13.42
CA THR A 380 -2.81 -9.86 -13.87
C THR A 380 -4.26 -10.33 -13.64
N THR A 381 -4.87 -9.98 -12.50
CA THR A 381 -6.28 -10.28 -12.23
C THR A 381 -7.21 -9.63 -13.26
N ILE A 382 -6.98 -8.38 -13.61
CA ILE A 382 -7.74 -7.65 -14.64
C ILE A 382 -7.58 -8.32 -16.02
N SER A 383 -6.35 -8.71 -16.40
CA SER A 383 -6.09 -9.39 -17.67
C SER A 383 -6.82 -10.74 -17.77
N LEU A 384 -6.79 -11.55 -16.70
CA LEU A 384 -7.51 -12.81 -16.64
C LEU A 384 -9.04 -12.61 -16.68
N SER A 385 -9.54 -11.60 -15.96
CA SER A 385 -10.97 -11.23 -16.00
C SER A 385 -11.39 -10.79 -17.40
N ARG A 386 -10.56 -10.05 -18.12
CA ARG A 386 -10.79 -9.66 -19.52
C ARG A 386 -10.91 -10.88 -20.44
N ILE A 387 -9.97 -11.83 -20.33
CA ILE A 387 -10.01 -13.07 -21.12
C ILE A 387 -11.29 -13.85 -20.81
N PHE A 388 -11.70 -13.93 -19.56
CA PHE A 388 -12.94 -14.57 -19.14
C PHE A 388 -14.17 -13.92 -19.79
N VAL A 389 -14.27 -12.58 -19.76
CA VAL A 389 -15.38 -11.85 -20.40
C VAL A 389 -15.40 -12.07 -21.90
N ILE A 390 -14.25 -12.00 -22.58
CA ILE A 390 -14.14 -12.21 -24.03
C ILE A 390 -14.59 -13.62 -24.40
N SER A 391 -14.18 -14.65 -23.66
CA SER A 391 -14.56 -16.03 -23.91
C SER A 391 -16.07 -16.24 -23.81
N PHE A 392 -16.69 -15.75 -22.73
CA PHE A 392 -18.15 -15.83 -22.57
C PHE A 392 -18.90 -15.04 -23.65
N SER A 393 -18.41 -13.85 -24.00
CA SER A 393 -19.00 -13.02 -25.07
C SER A 393 -18.88 -13.69 -26.44
N TYR A 394 -17.80 -14.39 -26.71
CA TYR A 394 -17.61 -15.10 -27.97
C TYR A 394 -18.61 -16.25 -28.15
N PHE A 395 -18.85 -17.05 -27.11
CA PHE A 395 -19.73 -18.21 -27.20
C PHE A 395 -21.22 -17.87 -27.07
N LEU A 396 -21.59 -16.91 -26.23
CA LEU A 396 -22.98 -16.61 -25.82
C LEU A 396 -23.43 -15.20 -26.25
N GLY A 397 -22.60 -14.44 -26.96
CA GLY A 397 -22.93 -13.08 -27.40
C GLY A 397 -23.18 -12.12 -26.25
N LEU A 398 -24.21 -11.26 -26.40
CA LEU A 398 -24.56 -10.27 -25.38
C LEU A 398 -24.99 -10.90 -24.04
N TYR A 399 -25.66 -12.05 -24.11
CA TYR A 399 -26.02 -12.78 -22.88
C TYR A 399 -24.76 -13.26 -22.13
N GLY A 400 -23.75 -13.76 -22.85
CA GLY A 400 -22.48 -14.14 -22.26
C GLY A 400 -21.74 -12.98 -21.62
N PHE A 401 -21.76 -11.81 -22.27
CA PHE A 401 -21.23 -10.58 -21.72
C PHE A 401 -21.90 -10.21 -20.40
N LEU A 402 -23.23 -10.19 -20.34
CA LEU A 402 -23.97 -9.86 -19.13
C LEU A 402 -23.75 -10.88 -18.02
N ILE A 403 -23.77 -12.18 -18.33
CA ILE A 403 -23.50 -13.25 -17.36
C ILE A 403 -22.10 -13.10 -16.76
N SER A 404 -21.09 -12.91 -17.60
CA SER A 404 -19.71 -12.74 -17.13
C SER A 404 -19.53 -11.49 -16.26
N ALA A 405 -20.22 -10.39 -16.60
CA ALA A 405 -20.22 -9.17 -15.80
C ALA A 405 -20.84 -9.41 -14.40
N ILE A 406 -22.01 -10.09 -14.37
CA ILE A 406 -22.68 -10.44 -13.11
C ILE A 406 -21.78 -11.35 -12.25
N LEU A 407 -21.14 -12.36 -12.84
CA LEU A 407 -20.25 -13.29 -12.14
C LEU A 407 -19.04 -12.57 -11.53
N ILE A 408 -18.40 -11.68 -12.27
CA ILE A 408 -17.27 -10.90 -11.74
C ILE A 408 -17.74 -10.00 -10.60
N PHE A 409 -18.89 -9.34 -10.76
CA PHE A 409 -19.40 -8.44 -9.74
C PHE A 409 -19.81 -9.17 -8.45
N THR A 410 -20.52 -10.31 -8.58
CA THR A 410 -20.88 -11.16 -7.43
C THR A 410 -19.64 -11.72 -6.72
N TYR A 411 -18.61 -12.12 -7.47
CA TYR A 411 -17.34 -12.55 -6.88
C TYR A 411 -16.68 -11.42 -6.06
N LEU A 412 -16.59 -10.20 -6.62
CA LEU A 412 -15.99 -9.07 -5.91
C LEU A 412 -16.78 -8.67 -4.64
N LEU A 413 -18.12 -8.76 -4.68
CA LEU A 413 -18.98 -8.48 -3.53
C LEU A 413 -18.89 -9.56 -2.44
N SER A 414 -18.68 -10.83 -2.82
CA SER A 414 -18.57 -11.95 -1.88
C SER A 414 -17.19 -12.07 -1.25
N THR A 415 -16.17 -11.46 -1.86
CA THR A 415 -14.79 -11.55 -1.38
C THR A 415 -14.57 -10.63 -0.18
N LYS A 416 -13.91 -11.17 0.86
CA LYS A 416 -13.54 -10.44 2.09
C LYS A 416 -12.03 -10.47 2.28
N SER A 417 -11.48 -9.37 2.76
CA SER A 417 -10.09 -9.24 3.21
C SER A 417 -10.08 -8.95 4.70
N PHE A 418 -9.62 -9.90 5.54
CA PHE A 418 -9.60 -9.77 7.00
C PHE A 418 -10.95 -9.27 7.56
N ASP A 419 -12.01 -10.05 7.27
CA ASP A 419 -13.43 -9.77 7.63
C ASP A 419 -14.03 -8.47 7.08
N LYS A 420 -13.27 -7.65 6.34
CA LYS A 420 -13.81 -6.51 5.61
C LYS A 420 -14.16 -6.86 4.17
N GLU A 421 -15.24 -6.26 3.69
CA GLU A 421 -15.67 -6.41 2.29
C GLU A 421 -14.61 -5.83 1.34
N TYR A 422 -14.27 -6.60 0.27
CA TYR A 422 -13.23 -6.22 -0.67
C TYR A 422 -13.66 -5.07 -1.60
N PHE A 423 -14.93 -5.04 -1.99
CA PHE A 423 -15.43 -4.02 -2.92
C PHE A 423 -15.68 -2.69 -2.24
N PHE A 424 -16.28 -2.71 -1.03
CA PHE A 424 -16.53 -1.52 -0.22
C PHE A 424 -16.09 -1.74 1.22
N ASP A 425 -15.36 -0.81 1.80
CA ASP A 425 -14.91 -0.88 3.19
C ASP A 425 -16.07 -0.51 4.14
N GLY A 426 -16.46 -1.47 5.01
CA GLY A 426 -17.17 -1.21 6.24
C GLY A 426 -18.69 -1.11 6.24
N SER A 427 -19.24 -0.98 7.43
CA SER A 427 -20.63 -1.07 7.89
C SER A 427 -21.57 0.08 7.47
N ILE A 428 -21.21 0.93 6.53
CA ILE A 428 -21.93 2.16 6.17
C ILE A 428 -22.84 1.90 4.95
N SER A 429 -24.01 2.54 4.91
CA SER A 429 -24.92 2.50 3.77
C SER A 429 -24.23 2.80 2.43
N LEU A 430 -24.60 2.10 1.35
CA LEU A 430 -24.05 2.28 0.00
C LEU A 430 -23.94 3.75 -0.42
N LYS A 431 -24.94 4.56 -0.09
CA LYS A 431 -24.96 6.00 -0.38
C LYS A 431 -23.84 6.76 0.32
N ASN A 432 -23.55 6.43 1.56
CA ASN A 432 -22.47 7.05 2.34
C ASN A 432 -21.10 6.54 1.90
N LYS A 433 -20.99 5.26 1.50
CA LYS A 433 -19.75 4.67 0.94
C LYS A 433 -19.36 5.33 -0.37
N VAL A 434 -20.32 5.56 -1.26
CA VAL A 434 -20.08 6.30 -2.52
C VAL A 434 -19.69 7.73 -2.21
N LYS A 435 -20.35 8.39 -1.26
CA LYS A 435 -19.98 9.75 -0.84
C LYS A 435 -18.56 9.79 -0.28
N GLU A 436 -18.18 8.86 0.59
CA GLU A 436 -16.85 8.77 1.19
C GLU A 436 -15.75 8.51 0.13
N TYR A 437 -16.05 7.70 -0.89
CA TYR A 437 -15.13 7.50 -2.01
C TYR A 437 -14.90 8.78 -2.82
N PHE A 438 -15.94 9.59 -3.02
CA PHE A 438 -15.85 10.81 -3.84
C PHE A 438 -15.50 12.07 -3.05
N THR A 439 -15.60 12.06 -1.71
CA THR A 439 -15.10 13.17 -0.87
C THR A 439 -13.66 12.90 -0.45
N PRO A 440 -12.73 13.85 -0.60
CA PRO A 440 -11.40 13.73 0.00
C PRO A 440 -11.58 13.55 1.51
N ALA A 441 -10.67 12.79 2.14
CA ALA A 441 -10.60 12.72 3.59
C ALA A 441 -10.25 14.14 4.10
N GLU A 442 -11.25 14.92 4.42
CA GLU A 442 -11.06 16.07 5.30
C GLU A 442 -10.55 15.47 6.60
N GLY A 443 -9.33 15.87 6.98
CA GLY A 443 -8.82 15.54 8.31
C GLY A 443 -9.94 15.87 9.30
N ASN A 444 -10.27 14.90 10.17
CA ASN A 444 -11.22 15.12 11.26
C ASN A 444 -10.67 16.29 12.11
N ASN A 445 -10.96 17.51 11.67
CA ASN A 445 -10.98 18.70 12.49
C ASN A 445 -12.31 18.66 13.26
N ASN A 446 -12.42 17.69 14.16
CA ASN A 446 -13.35 17.79 15.27
C ASN A 446 -12.49 18.13 16.49
N GLU A 447 -12.69 19.36 16.91
CA GLU A 447 -12.28 20.00 18.15
C GLU A 447 -12.40 19.10 19.41
#